data_b0d94824200230356717c542acc2cb0b
#
_entry.id   b0d94824200230356717c542acc2cb0b
#
_cell.length_a   1.000
_cell.length_b   1.000
_cell.length_c   1.000
_cell.angle_alpha   90.00
_cell.angle_beta   90.00
_cell.angle_gamma   90.00
#
_symmetry.space_group_name_H-M   'P 1'
#
loop_
_entity.id
_entity.type
_entity.pdbx_description
1 polymer ?
#
loop_
_entity_poly.entity_id
_entity_poly.type
_entity_poly.pdbx_seq_one_letter_code
_entity_poly.pdbx_strand_id
1 'polypeptide(L)'
;MYRYDALDQAFVEQRVAEFRDQTRRFLAGSLSEEEFKALRLRNGLYIQRHAPMLRIAIPYGLLSTRQLRALAAITRRYDRGIGHVTTRQNLQLNWPQLPEVPDILAELAEVQMHAIQTSGNCVRNVTSDHLAGVAPDEIEDPRPYCELIRQWATLHPEFTYLPRKFKIAVSGSSADRALIQAHDIGLRIRDNAGGPLGFEVWVGGGLGRQPILAQRVREFLPAEELFAYLEAVLRVYNRLGRRDNIHKARIKILVKTLGIERMRELIEQEWRSGREHSPRLSPEQLARVRAHFEPPPYETRPDIDPTRGREAPFLAWYRYNTRAHRVSGYRAVFVSLKAHGRNPGDITAGQMEAVADLAEELSFGEVRTTHDQNLVLADVPQTELYRLWLRLRELELATANIGTLTDMIACPGLDFCSLANAGTLSVARAIQARFDDLDYLYDLGPIELKMSGCMNACGHHHIGHIGILGVDKHGEEWYQITLGGAGSGRAALGEVIGPSVPQAQVAATLERIVEVYRDERADGEYFIDTVRRIGIEPFKERVYATDLAAA
;
A
#
# COMPACT_ATOMS: atom_id res chain seq x y z
N MET A 1 15.38 12.10 3.47
CA MET A 1 15.15 10.67 3.72
C MET A 1 16.04 10.18 4.85
N TYR A 2 15.53 9.28 5.73
CA TYR A 2 16.31 8.72 6.82
C TYR A 2 17.57 8.00 6.30
N ARG A 3 18.69 8.25 6.98
CA ARG A 3 19.98 7.61 6.70
C ARG A 3 20.38 6.80 7.91
N TYR A 4 20.82 5.55 7.70
CA TYR A 4 21.26 4.67 8.75
C TYR A 4 22.44 5.28 9.50
N ASP A 5 22.39 5.21 10.81
CA ASP A 5 23.57 5.42 11.63
C ASP A 5 24.44 4.14 11.68
N ALA A 6 25.54 4.17 12.41
CA ALA A 6 26.44 3.02 12.52
C ALA A 6 25.79 1.78 13.16
N LEU A 7 24.82 1.98 14.06
CA LEU A 7 24.09 0.89 14.71
C LEU A 7 23.09 0.24 13.76
N ASP A 8 22.32 1.06 13.03
CA ASP A 8 21.39 0.56 12.00
C ASP A 8 22.14 -0.27 10.94
N GLN A 9 23.26 0.25 10.45
CA GLN A 9 24.06 -0.41 9.42
C GLN A 9 24.62 -1.74 9.94
N ALA A 10 25.27 -1.74 11.10
CA ALA A 10 25.80 -2.95 11.72
C ALA A 10 24.71 -4.00 11.99
N PHE A 11 23.53 -3.55 12.42
CA PHE A 11 22.38 -4.42 12.66
C PHE A 11 21.91 -5.11 11.37
N VAL A 12 21.78 -4.37 10.26
CA VAL A 12 21.34 -4.94 8.98
C VAL A 12 22.39 -5.92 8.43
N GLU A 13 23.68 -5.58 8.50
CA GLU A 13 24.79 -6.45 8.09
C GLU A 13 24.85 -7.75 8.91
N GLN A 14 24.65 -7.65 10.23
CA GLN A 14 24.57 -8.83 11.09
C GLN A 14 23.37 -9.72 10.67
N ARG A 15 22.22 -9.15 10.37
CA ARG A 15 21.05 -9.91 9.90
C ARG A 15 21.34 -10.62 8.58
N VAL A 16 22.08 -10.00 7.66
CA VAL A 16 22.52 -10.64 6.41
C VAL A 16 23.42 -11.84 6.70
N ALA A 17 24.43 -11.66 7.55
CA ALA A 17 25.36 -12.73 7.93
C ALA A 17 24.64 -13.92 8.58
N GLU A 18 23.73 -13.64 9.53
CA GLU A 18 22.91 -14.68 10.17
C GLU A 18 22.02 -15.42 9.17
N PHE A 19 21.38 -14.71 8.25
CA PHE A 19 20.52 -15.37 7.26
C PHE A 19 21.31 -16.18 6.25
N ARG A 20 22.54 -15.76 5.90
CA ARG A 20 23.46 -16.53 5.07
C ARG A 20 23.84 -17.87 5.74
N ASP A 21 24.15 -17.86 7.03
CA ASP A 21 24.40 -19.09 7.79
C ASP A 21 23.15 -19.99 7.85
N GLN A 22 21.99 -19.43 8.14
CA GLN A 22 20.73 -20.14 8.20
C GLN A 22 20.37 -20.79 6.86
N THR A 23 20.57 -20.08 5.75
CA THR A 23 20.33 -20.60 4.40
C THR A 23 21.29 -21.74 4.07
N ARG A 24 22.59 -21.57 4.38
CA ARG A 24 23.61 -22.63 4.19
C ARG A 24 23.24 -23.89 4.97
N ARG A 25 22.86 -23.76 6.24
CA ARG A 25 22.45 -24.88 7.11
C ARG A 25 21.20 -25.58 6.60
N PHE A 26 20.23 -24.84 6.09
CA PHE A 26 19.03 -25.39 5.49
C PHE A 26 19.37 -26.19 4.22
N LEU A 27 20.16 -25.64 3.32
CA LEU A 27 20.59 -26.32 2.09
C LEU A 27 21.45 -27.56 2.36
N ALA A 28 22.21 -27.57 3.47
CA ALA A 28 22.97 -28.73 3.94
C ALA A 28 22.13 -29.77 4.71
N GLY A 29 20.81 -29.54 4.87
CA GLY A 29 19.92 -30.45 5.61
C GLY A 29 20.05 -30.37 7.14
N SER A 30 20.78 -29.39 7.68
CA SER A 30 20.96 -29.19 9.13
C SER A 30 19.80 -28.43 9.79
N LEU A 31 18.90 -27.86 9.01
CA LEU A 31 17.65 -27.24 9.44
C LEU A 31 16.49 -27.88 8.68
N SER A 32 15.41 -28.19 9.39
CA SER A 32 14.15 -28.60 8.76
C SER A 32 13.46 -27.42 8.07
N GLU A 33 12.52 -27.70 7.14
CA GLU A 33 11.68 -26.65 6.52
C GLU A 33 10.89 -25.85 7.57
N GLU A 34 10.41 -26.50 8.63
CA GLU A 34 9.64 -25.83 9.69
C GLU A 34 10.50 -24.83 10.48
N GLU A 35 11.70 -25.22 10.86
CA GLU A 35 12.66 -24.35 11.53
C GLU A 35 13.10 -23.20 10.62
N PHE A 36 13.47 -23.50 9.39
CA PHE A 36 13.89 -22.49 8.41
C PHE A 36 12.75 -21.52 8.05
N LYS A 37 11.51 -21.98 8.01
CA LYS A 37 10.33 -21.14 7.75
C LYS A 37 10.21 -19.99 8.73
N ALA A 38 10.44 -20.23 10.03
CA ALA A 38 10.40 -19.17 11.04
C ALA A 38 11.49 -18.12 10.80
N LEU A 39 12.68 -18.55 10.38
CA LEU A 39 13.84 -17.70 10.13
C LEU A 39 13.70 -16.91 8.83
N ARG A 40 13.34 -17.58 7.72
CA ARG A 40 13.20 -16.90 6.42
C ARG A 40 12.08 -15.86 6.39
N LEU A 41 10.99 -16.10 7.12
CA LEU A 41 9.91 -15.13 7.22
C LEU A 41 10.32 -13.83 7.92
N ARG A 42 11.32 -13.84 8.80
CA ARG A 42 11.87 -12.61 9.39
C ARG A 42 12.60 -11.75 8.37
N ASN A 43 13.11 -12.35 7.29
CA ASN A 43 13.86 -11.70 6.23
C ASN A 43 13.04 -11.50 4.94
N GLY A 44 11.71 -11.48 5.03
CA GLY A 44 10.84 -11.16 3.90
C GLY A 44 10.66 -12.26 2.86
N LEU A 45 11.22 -13.46 3.10
CA LEU A 45 11.25 -14.54 2.12
C LEU A 45 10.08 -15.51 2.29
N TYR A 46 9.33 -15.70 1.20
CA TYR A 46 8.26 -16.69 1.07
C TYR A 46 8.66 -17.74 0.03
N ILE A 47 8.31 -18.99 0.27
CA ILE A 47 8.30 -20.00 -0.79
C ILE A 47 6.92 -19.95 -1.44
N GLN A 48 6.88 -19.69 -2.72
CA GLN A 48 5.67 -19.54 -3.51
C GLN A 48 5.54 -20.69 -4.53
N ARG A 49 4.56 -20.60 -5.44
CA ARG A 49 4.20 -21.69 -6.35
C ARG A 49 5.32 -22.12 -7.30
N HIS A 50 6.04 -21.15 -7.86
CA HIS A 50 7.04 -21.40 -8.91
C HIS A 50 8.47 -21.12 -8.45
N ALA A 51 8.65 -20.15 -7.58
CA ALA A 51 9.95 -19.72 -7.07
C ALA A 51 9.78 -19.05 -5.70
N PRO A 52 10.85 -18.87 -4.92
CA PRO A 52 10.83 -17.99 -3.77
C PRO A 52 10.40 -16.57 -4.15
N MET A 53 9.76 -15.86 -3.22
CA MET A 53 9.40 -14.47 -3.35
C MET A 53 10.03 -13.68 -2.21
N LEU A 54 10.82 -12.66 -2.55
CA LEU A 54 11.41 -11.75 -1.59
C LEU A 54 10.65 -10.43 -1.60
N ARG A 55 10.19 -9.97 -0.43
CA ARG A 55 9.58 -8.66 -0.27
C ARG A 55 10.54 -7.72 0.41
N ILE A 56 10.93 -6.66 -0.30
CA ILE A 56 11.86 -5.64 0.14
C ILE A 56 11.09 -4.52 0.83
N ALA A 57 11.54 -4.11 2.02
CA ALA A 57 10.92 -3.04 2.77
C ALA A 57 11.25 -1.68 2.15
N ILE A 58 10.22 -0.88 1.92
CA ILE A 58 10.32 0.53 1.58
C ILE A 58 9.53 1.27 2.66
N PRO A 59 10.19 1.68 3.77
CA PRO A 59 9.51 2.33 4.88
C PRO A 59 8.73 3.56 4.41
N TYR A 60 7.47 3.66 4.83
CA TYR A 60 6.54 4.73 4.43
C TYR A 60 6.57 5.09 2.94
N GLY A 61 7.01 4.15 2.09
CA GLY A 61 7.01 4.27 0.63
C GLY A 61 8.14 5.11 0.04
N LEU A 62 9.15 5.52 0.80
CA LEU A 62 10.17 6.47 0.37
C LEU A 62 11.44 5.78 -0.15
N LEU A 63 11.90 6.15 -1.34
CA LEU A 63 13.11 5.66 -2.00
C LEU A 63 14.00 6.84 -2.45
N SER A 64 15.32 6.66 -2.31
CA SER A 64 16.30 7.47 -3.03
C SER A 64 16.57 6.88 -4.42
N THR A 65 17.09 7.70 -5.32
CA THR A 65 17.51 7.26 -6.66
C THR A 65 18.60 6.19 -6.59
N ARG A 66 19.53 6.29 -5.62
CA ARG A 66 20.53 5.26 -5.36
C ARG A 66 19.89 3.91 -5.02
N GLN A 67 18.87 3.91 -4.17
CA GLN A 67 18.11 2.69 -3.82
C GLN A 67 17.33 2.14 -5.02
N LEU A 68 16.69 3.00 -5.79
CA LEU A 68 15.92 2.57 -6.97
C LEU A 68 16.83 1.97 -8.04
N ARG A 69 18.04 2.52 -8.27
CA ARG A 69 19.06 1.92 -9.18
C ARG A 69 19.58 0.58 -8.66
N ALA A 70 19.79 0.45 -7.35
CA ALA A 70 20.17 -0.83 -6.75
C ALA A 70 19.06 -1.89 -6.95
N LEU A 71 17.80 -1.52 -6.75
CA LEU A 71 16.65 -2.39 -7.03
C LEU A 71 16.60 -2.80 -8.51
N ALA A 72 16.88 -1.89 -9.43
CA ALA A 72 16.96 -2.19 -10.86
C ALA A 72 18.07 -3.21 -11.17
N ALA A 73 19.25 -3.03 -10.60
CA ALA A 73 20.36 -3.96 -10.76
C ALA A 73 20.05 -5.35 -10.18
N ILE A 74 19.46 -5.38 -8.99
CA ILE A 74 19.04 -6.62 -8.31
C ILE A 74 17.98 -7.35 -9.12
N THR A 75 16.94 -6.66 -9.64
CA THR A 75 15.91 -7.31 -10.45
C THR A 75 16.48 -7.88 -11.74
N ARG A 76 17.45 -7.22 -12.35
CA ARG A 76 18.12 -7.70 -13.58
C ARG A 76 18.98 -8.92 -13.32
N ARG A 77 19.67 -8.97 -12.20
CA ARG A 77 20.61 -10.05 -11.86
C ARG A 77 19.92 -11.29 -11.29
N TYR A 78 18.96 -11.11 -10.39
CA TYR A 78 18.40 -12.18 -9.55
C TYR A 78 16.92 -12.47 -9.80
N ASP A 79 16.27 -11.67 -10.62
CA ASP A 79 14.87 -11.85 -11.04
C ASP A 79 14.77 -11.79 -12.56
N ARG A 80 13.60 -11.54 -13.11
CA ARG A 80 13.36 -11.42 -14.56
C ARG A 80 13.43 -9.97 -15.08
N GLY A 81 14.16 -9.11 -14.39
CA GLY A 81 14.28 -7.69 -14.71
C GLY A 81 13.02 -6.88 -14.40
N ILE A 82 12.12 -7.40 -13.55
CA ILE A 82 10.86 -6.77 -13.19
C ILE A 82 10.70 -6.76 -11.66
N GLY A 83 10.35 -5.62 -11.09
CA GLY A 83 9.92 -5.48 -9.70
C GLY A 83 8.41 -5.22 -9.65
N HIS A 84 7.73 -5.70 -8.61
CA HIS A 84 6.30 -5.49 -8.39
C HIS A 84 6.06 -4.59 -7.19
N VAL A 85 5.48 -3.40 -7.40
CA VAL A 85 5.08 -2.47 -6.33
C VAL A 85 3.81 -3.00 -5.65
N THR A 86 3.82 -3.03 -4.33
CA THR A 86 2.73 -3.63 -3.56
C THR A 86 1.81 -2.57 -2.93
N THR A 87 0.58 -2.97 -2.58
CA THR A 87 -0.39 -2.13 -1.83
C THR A 87 0.07 -1.74 -0.41
N ARG A 88 1.26 -2.19 0.01
CA ARG A 88 1.91 -1.82 1.27
C ARG A 88 3.19 -1.04 1.04
N GLN A 89 3.28 -0.33 -0.08
CA GLN A 89 4.41 0.53 -0.44
C GLN A 89 5.77 -0.18 -0.45
N ASN A 90 5.80 -1.51 -0.67
CA ASN A 90 7.02 -2.30 -0.76
C ASN A 90 7.27 -2.72 -2.21
N LEU A 91 8.48 -3.20 -2.50
CA LEU A 91 8.80 -3.88 -3.75
C LEU A 91 8.89 -5.39 -3.52
N GLN A 92 8.50 -6.18 -4.51
CA GLN A 92 8.49 -7.63 -4.47
C GLN A 92 9.24 -8.20 -5.67
N LEU A 93 10.17 -9.12 -5.39
CA LEU A 93 10.82 -9.99 -6.38
C LEU A 93 10.12 -11.34 -6.34
N ASN A 94 9.82 -11.93 -7.51
CA ASN A 94 8.99 -13.14 -7.59
C ASN A 94 9.76 -14.38 -8.07
N TRP A 95 11.00 -14.23 -8.52
CA TRP A 95 11.80 -15.30 -9.13
C TRP A 95 13.21 -15.50 -8.57
N PRO A 96 13.61 -14.91 -7.40
CA PRO A 96 14.95 -15.14 -6.89
C PRO A 96 15.17 -16.61 -6.55
N GLN A 97 16.40 -17.09 -6.69
CA GLN A 97 16.76 -18.44 -6.25
C GLN A 97 17.18 -18.42 -4.78
N LEU A 98 16.75 -19.41 -4.00
CA LEU A 98 17.00 -19.44 -2.55
C LEU A 98 18.48 -19.28 -2.17
N PRO A 99 19.46 -19.93 -2.84
CA PRO A 99 20.87 -19.74 -2.52
C PRO A 99 21.39 -18.31 -2.71
N GLU A 100 20.75 -17.52 -3.59
CA GLU A 100 21.15 -16.15 -3.95
C GLU A 100 20.52 -15.09 -3.02
N VAL A 101 19.47 -15.43 -2.28
CA VAL A 101 18.78 -14.45 -1.42
C VAL A 101 19.71 -13.76 -0.42
N PRO A 102 20.68 -14.44 0.24
CA PRO A 102 21.64 -13.75 1.11
C PRO A 102 22.49 -12.70 0.38
N ASP A 103 22.79 -12.89 -0.90
CA ASP A 103 23.53 -11.91 -1.70
C ASP A 103 22.65 -10.72 -2.06
N ILE A 104 21.39 -10.96 -2.41
CA ILE A 104 20.39 -9.89 -2.58
C ILE A 104 20.28 -9.03 -1.31
N LEU A 105 20.19 -9.66 -0.14
CA LEU A 105 20.12 -8.94 1.13
C LEU A 105 21.41 -8.15 1.44
N ALA A 106 22.57 -8.65 1.03
CA ALA A 106 23.85 -7.94 1.17
C ALA A 106 23.88 -6.69 0.26
N GLU A 107 23.52 -6.82 -1.01
CA GLU A 107 23.43 -5.67 -1.95
C GLU A 107 22.40 -4.62 -1.47
N LEU A 108 21.28 -5.04 -0.87
CA LEU A 108 20.32 -4.12 -0.25
C LEU A 108 20.93 -3.37 0.93
N ALA A 109 21.72 -4.05 1.79
CA ALA A 109 22.39 -3.44 2.94
C ALA A 109 23.38 -2.33 2.53
N GLU A 110 24.08 -2.48 1.39
CA GLU A 110 24.99 -1.46 0.85
C GLU A 110 24.29 -0.12 0.53
N VAL A 111 22.97 -0.17 0.23
CA VAL A 111 22.15 1.01 -0.05
C VAL A 111 21.18 1.32 1.07
N GLN A 112 21.45 0.84 2.29
CA GLN A 112 20.62 1.09 3.48
C GLN A 112 19.16 0.61 3.31
N MET A 113 19.01 -0.60 2.79
CA MET A 113 17.72 -1.28 2.64
C MET A 113 17.76 -2.67 3.27
N HIS A 114 16.59 -3.21 3.55
CA HIS A 114 16.43 -4.55 4.10
C HIS A 114 15.05 -5.14 3.73
N ALA A 115 14.83 -6.41 4.06
CA ALA A 115 13.54 -7.08 3.89
C ALA A 115 12.84 -7.42 5.24
N ILE A 116 13.37 -6.93 6.36
CA ILE A 116 12.83 -7.14 7.71
C ILE A 116 11.44 -6.49 7.81
N GLN A 117 10.54 -7.06 8.62
CA GLN A 117 9.17 -6.57 8.84
C GLN A 117 8.24 -6.60 7.60
N THR A 118 8.62 -7.28 6.53
CA THR A 118 7.74 -7.47 5.37
C THR A 118 6.96 -8.79 5.42
N SER A 119 7.32 -9.70 6.32
CA SER A 119 6.62 -10.98 6.56
C SER A 119 6.64 -11.39 8.04
N GLY A 120 6.06 -12.54 8.39
CA GLY A 120 6.01 -13.04 9.77
C GLY A 120 4.88 -12.45 10.63
N ASN A 121 4.88 -12.85 11.90
CA ASN A 121 3.90 -12.43 12.91
C ASN A 121 4.48 -11.32 13.80
N CYS A 122 4.83 -10.22 13.21
CA CYS A 122 5.41 -9.03 13.85
C CYS A 122 4.69 -7.76 13.38
N VAL A 123 5.08 -6.62 13.91
CA VAL A 123 4.73 -5.31 13.37
C VAL A 123 5.38 -5.19 12.00
N ARG A 124 4.56 -4.94 10.98
CA ARG A 124 4.97 -4.86 9.58
C ARG A 124 5.51 -3.49 9.23
N ASN A 125 6.16 -3.38 8.07
CA ASN A 125 6.56 -2.09 7.51
C ASN A 125 5.45 -1.05 7.71
N VAL A 126 5.79 0.10 8.31
CA VAL A 126 4.86 1.20 8.55
C VAL A 126 4.59 1.91 7.22
N THR A 127 3.32 2.18 6.94
CA THR A 127 2.92 2.85 5.70
C THR A 127 2.37 4.24 6.01
N SER A 128 2.45 5.13 5.02
CA SER A 128 2.00 6.50 5.16
C SER A 128 1.38 7.05 3.86
N ASP A 129 1.00 8.32 3.90
CA ASP A 129 0.58 9.09 2.75
C ASP A 129 1.74 9.22 1.74
N HIS A 130 1.50 8.91 0.49
CA HIS A 130 2.49 9.08 -0.58
C HIS A 130 2.74 10.55 -0.95
N LEU A 131 1.92 11.49 -0.47
CA LEU A 131 2.12 12.94 -0.58
C LEU A 131 2.64 13.59 0.72
N ALA A 132 3.13 12.79 1.69
CA ALA A 132 3.68 13.29 2.94
C ALA A 132 4.79 14.33 2.70
N GLY A 133 4.75 15.45 3.41
CA GLY A 133 5.68 16.58 3.28
C GLY A 133 5.37 17.55 2.15
N VAL A 134 4.47 17.20 1.20
CA VAL A 134 4.18 18.04 0.02
C VAL A 134 2.70 18.35 -0.18
N ALA A 135 1.80 17.66 0.53
CA ALA A 135 0.36 17.86 0.39
C ALA A 135 -0.09 19.22 0.96
N PRO A 136 -0.94 19.99 0.26
CA PRO A 136 -1.44 21.27 0.77
C PRO A 136 -2.32 21.14 2.02
N ASP A 137 -2.98 19.99 2.20
CA ASP A 137 -3.88 19.69 3.33
C ASP A 137 -3.18 19.00 4.51
N GLU A 138 -1.84 18.94 4.49
CA GLU A 138 -1.05 18.30 5.54
C GLU A 138 -0.94 19.20 6.78
N ILE A 139 -1.27 18.62 7.94
CA ILE A 139 -1.12 19.26 9.25
C ILE A 139 0.34 19.18 9.69
N GLU A 140 0.94 18.01 9.55
CA GLU A 140 2.33 17.72 9.90
C GLU A 140 2.82 16.51 9.09
N ASP A 141 4.10 16.51 8.70
CA ASP A 141 4.74 15.41 8.01
C ASP A 141 4.73 14.12 8.86
N PRO A 142 4.06 13.06 8.40
CA PRO A 142 4.00 11.81 9.16
C PRO A 142 5.27 10.96 9.09
N ARG A 143 6.19 11.23 8.15
CA ARG A 143 7.38 10.39 7.90
C ARG A 143 8.32 10.26 9.11
N PRO A 144 8.60 11.32 9.89
CA PRO A 144 9.39 11.18 11.11
C PRO A 144 8.77 10.23 12.13
N TYR A 145 7.46 10.28 12.31
CA TYR A 145 6.75 9.38 13.23
C TYR A 145 6.73 7.93 12.71
N CYS A 146 6.55 7.74 11.40
CA CYS A 146 6.64 6.41 10.79
C CYS A 146 8.01 5.78 11.00
N GLU A 147 9.08 6.57 10.83
CA GLU A 147 10.46 6.10 11.05
C GLU A 147 10.70 5.72 12.51
N LEU A 148 10.26 6.55 13.45
CA LEU A 148 10.35 6.28 14.88
C LEU A 148 9.60 4.99 15.27
N ILE A 149 8.39 4.80 14.73
CA ILE A 149 7.61 3.56 14.96
C ILE A 149 8.33 2.36 14.33
N ARG A 150 8.94 2.51 13.14
CA ARG A 150 9.73 1.45 12.49
C ARG A 150 10.90 1.03 13.36
N GLN A 151 11.71 1.98 13.84
CA GLN A 151 12.86 1.71 14.71
C GLN A 151 12.42 1.01 15.99
N TRP A 152 11.43 1.56 16.67
CA TRP A 152 10.89 0.99 17.91
C TRP A 152 10.35 -0.45 17.71
N ALA A 153 9.67 -0.72 16.61
CA ALA A 153 9.05 -2.03 16.35
C ALA A 153 10.02 -3.07 15.78
N THR A 154 11.21 -2.65 15.31
CA THR A 154 12.17 -3.57 14.67
C THR A 154 12.74 -4.52 15.71
N LEU A 155 12.41 -5.82 15.57
CA LEU A 155 12.78 -6.91 16.49
C LEU A 155 12.51 -6.59 17.99
N HIS A 156 11.48 -5.78 18.26
CA HIS A 156 11.07 -5.50 19.64
C HIS A 156 10.82 -6.81 20.41
N PRO A 157 11.45 -7.02 21.57
CA PRO A 157 11.43 -8.32 22.26
C PRO A 157 10.03 -8.83 22.57
N GLU A 158 9.09 -7.96 22.97
CA GLU A 158 7.70 -8.33 23.27
C GLU A 158 6.86 -8.60 22.01
N PHE A 159 7.22 -8.02 20.84
CA PHE A 159 6.36 -7.99 19.64
C PHE A 159 6.92 -8.77 18.45
N THR A 160 8.01 -9.51 18.67
CA THR A 160 8.61 -10.37 17.62
C THR A 160 7.73 -11.58 17.28
N TYR A 161 6.89 -12.04 18.23
CA TYR A 161 6.00 -13.19 18.08
C TYR A 161 4.56 -12.86 18.47
N LEU A 162 3.95 -11.93 17.76
CA LEU A 162 2.53 -11.61 17.91
C LEU A 162 1.64 -12.79 17.47
N PRO A 163 0.38 -12.87 17.91
CA PRO A 163 -0.55 -13.89 17.44
C PRO A 163 -0.67 -13.94 15.91
N ARG A 164 -0.58 -12.77 15.23
CA ARG A 164 -0.59 -12.63 13.76
C ARG A 164 0.10 -11.35 13.33
N LYS A 165 0.37 -11.22 11.99
CA LYS A 165 0.89 -9.97 11.38
C LYS A 165 0.11 -8.75 11.87
N PHE A 166 0.82 -7.67 12.15
CA PHE A 166 0.26 -6.43 12.66
C PHE A 166 0.69 -5.24 11.78
N LYS A 167 -0.23 -4.40 11.40
CA LYS A 167 -0.01 -3.33 10.42
C LYS A 167 -0.36 -1.98 11.04
N ILE A 168 0.53 -1.00 10.89
CA ILE A 168 0.33 0.38 11.33
C ILE A 168 0.40 1.29 10.11
N ALA A 169 -0.51 2.26 10.02
CA ALA A 169 -0.50 3.33 9.03
C ALA A 169 -0.64 4.69 9.71
N VAL A 170 0.07 5.70 9.21
CA VAL A 170 0.05 7.07 9.75
C VAL A 170 -0.31 8.04 8.64
N SER A 171 -1.28 8.93 8.89
CA SER A 171 -1.68 10.02 8.01
C SER A 171 -1.42 11.35 8.68
N GLY A 172 -0.78 12.28 7.96
CA GLY A 172 -0.54 13.66 8.40
C GLY A 172 -1.55 14.66 7.85
N SER A 173 -2.46 14.21 6.98
CA SER A 173 -3.37 15.07 6.21
C SER A 173 -4.82 14.89 6.64
N SER A 174 -5.65 15.87 6.30
CA SER A 174 -7.11 15.80 6.49
C SER A 174 -7.73 14.71 5.59
N ALA A 175 -7.24 14.59 4.35
CA ALA A 175 -7.58 13.49 3.46
C ALA A 175 -6.78 12.23 3.85
N ASP A 176 -7.48 11.12 4.06
CA ASP A 176 -6.84 9.84 4.40
C ASP A 176 -6.34 9.11 3.15
N ARG A 177 -5.10 9.41 2.75
CA ARG A 177 -4.39 8.69 1.68
C ARG A 177 -3.56 7.49 2.18
N ALA A 178 -3.53 7.28 3.50
CA ALA A 178 -2.81 6.16 4.16
C ALA A 178 -3.72 4.96 4.46
N LEU A 179 -5.03 5.07 4.21
CA LEU A 179 -6.03 4.02 4.46
C LEU A 179 -6.04 3.57 5.94
N ILE A 180 -6.00 4.51 6.89
CA ILE A 180 -5.79 4.23 8.31
C ILE A 180 -6.82 3.25 8.89
N GLN A 181 -8.08 3.33 8.44
CA GLN A 181 -9.13 2.43 8.94
C GLN A 181 -9.04 0.98 8.42
N ALA A 182 -8.22 0.74 7.38
CA ALA A 182 -7.98 -0.62 6.88
C ALA A 182 -6.82 -1.35 7.61
N HIS A 183 -6.24 -0.74 8.65
CA HIS A 183 -5.06 -1.23 9.37
C HIS A 183 -5.36 -1.66 10.81
N ASP A 184 -4.49 -2.48 11.41
CA ASP A 184 -4.64 -2.93 12.80
C ASP A 184 -4.57 -1.75 13.78
N ILE A 185 -3.67 -0.79 13.50
CA ILE A 185 -3.68 0.57 14.07
C ILE A 185 -3.62 1.57 12.92
N GLY A 186 -4.49 2.58 12.96
CA GLY A 186 -4.45 3.79 12.15
C GLY A 186 -4.18 5.00 13.04
N LEU A 187 -3.23 5.84 12.64
CA LEU A 187 -2.91 7.08 13.33
C LEU A 187 -3.16 8.25 12.37
N ARG A 188 -3.92 9.25 12.82
CA ARG A 188 -4.05 10.51 12.10
C ARG A 188 -3.49 11.62 12.97
N ILE A 189 -2.55 12.39 12.43
CA ILE A 189 -2.01 13.55 13.12
C ILE A 189 -3.10 14.62 13.26
N ARG A 190 -3.18 15.20 14.45
CA ARG A 190 -4.11 16.27 14.80
C ARG A 190 -3.35 17.38 15.51
N ASP A 191 -3.75 18.60 15.27
CA ASP A 191 -3.47 19.69 16.19
C ASP A 191 -4.58 19.79 17.24
N ASN A 192 -4.26 20.30 18.39
CA ASN A 192 -5.22 20.53 19.46
C ASN A 192 -5.60 22.01 19.50
N ALA A 193 -6.33 22.47 18.49
CA ALA A 193 -6.80 23.87 18.37
C ALA A 193 -5.67 24.91 18.59
N GLY A 194 -4.52 24.72 17.92
CA GLY A 194 -3.32 25.55 18.07
C GLY A 194 -2.42 25.17 19.26
N GLY A 195 -2.72 24.08 19.94
CA GLY A 195 -1.91 23.46 20.99
C GLY A 195 -0.91 22.42 20.45
N PRO A 196 -0.40 21.54 21.31
CA PRO A 196 0.56 20.51 20.91
C PRO A 196 -0.04 19.52 19.92
N LEU A 197 0.81 18.99 19.03
CA LEU A 197 0.45 17.92 18.10
C LEU A 197 0.20 16.60 18.84
N GLY A 198 -0.67 15.78 18.26
CA GLY A 198 -0.99 14.47 18.77
C GLY A 198 -1.66 13.61 17.69
N PHE A 199 -2.26 12.52 18.11
CA PHE A 199 -2.85 11.54 17.20
C PHE A 199 -4.30 11.21 17.56
N GLU A 200 -5.15 11.14 16.56
CA GLU A 200 -6.38 10.37 16.61
C GLU A 200 -6.01 8.90 16.39
N VAL A 201 -6.46 8.00 17.26
CA VAL A 201 -6.06 6.58 17.24
C VAL A 201 -7.23 5.67 16.89
N TRP A 202 -7.05 4.88 15.84
CA TRP A 202 -8.00 3.89 15.34
C TRP A 202 -7.43 2.48 15.53
N VAL A 203 -8.24 1.52 15.99
CA VAL A 203 -7.80 0.15 16.29
C VAL A 203 -8.79 -0.88 15.75
N GLY A 204 -8.26 -2.02 15.32
CA GLY A 204 -9.05 -3.19 14.96
C GLY A 204 -9.46 -3.28 13.50
N GLY A 205 -8.79 -2.53 12.60
CA GLY A 205 -9.00 -2.67 11.17
C GLY A 205 -8.25 -3.84 10.55
N GLY A 206 -8.69 -4.20 9.37
CA GLY A 206 -8.00 -5.19 8.55
C GLY A 206 -8.89 -5.85 7.53
N LEU A 207 -8.35 -6.04 6.35
CA LEU A 207 -8.98 -6.74 5.24
C LEU A 207 -8.70 -8.24 5.34
N GLY A 208 -9.14 -9.03 4.38
CA GLY A 208 -9.02 -10.48 4.35
C GLY A 208 -10.34 -11.18 4.64
N ARG A 209 -10.34 -12.45 5.05
CA ARG A 209 -11.54 -13.31 5.13
C ARG A 209 -12.76 -12.67 5.84
N GLN A 210 -12.52 -11.89 6.88
CA GLN A 210 -13.54 -11.11 7.57
C GLN A 210 -13.06 -9.65 7.58
N PRO A 211 -13.42 -8.84 6.59
CA PRO A 211 -13.01 -7.45 6.56
C PRO A 211 -13.70 -6.66 7.68
N ILE A 212 -12.93 -5.83 8.36
CA ILE A 212 -13.42 -4.95 9.43
C ILE A 212 -12.66 -3.64 9.29
N LEU A 213 -13.35 -2.52 9.35
CA LEU A 213 -12.74 -1.21 9.47
C LEU A 213 -12.41 -0.90 10.93
N ALA A 214 -11.28 -0.25 11.17
CA ALA A 214 -10.87 0.18 12.49
C ALA A 214 -11.89 1.15 13.08
N GLN A 215 -12.03 1.11 14.40
CA GLN A 215 -12.86 2.03 15.15
C GLN A 215 -11.97 2.95 15.99
N ARG A 216 -12.40 4.20 16.19
CA ARG A 216 -11.67 5.17 16.95
C ARG A 216 -11.69 4.83 18.45
N VAL A 217 -10.52 4.61 19.03
CA VAL A 217 -10.38 4.33 20.47
C VAL A 217 -9.98 5.58 21.26
N ARG A 218 -9.33 6.56 20.60
CA ARG A 218 -8.92 7.80 21.24
C ARG A 218 -8.99 8.97 20.27
N GLU A 219 -9.57 10.09 20.70
CA GLU A 219 -9.73 11.29 19.88
C GLU A 219 -8.44 12.09 19.77
N PHE A 220 -7.69 12.17 20.88
CA PHE A 220 -6.42 12.86 20.92
C PHE A 220 -5.47 12.16 21.88
N LEU A 221 -4.32 11.75 21.38
CA LEU A 221 -3.18 11.23 22.12
C LEU A 221 -2.01 12.20 21.94
N PRO A 222 -1.47 12.82 23.00
CA PRO A 222 -0.28 13.65 22.87
C PRO A 222 0.88 12.89 22.20
N ALA A 223 1.64 13.55 21.34
CA ALA A 223 2.69 12.90 20.54
C ALA A 223 3.76 12.22 21.44
N GLU A 224 4.05 12.78 22.59
CA GLU A 224 5.00 12.22 23.57
C GLU A 224 4.59 10.84 24.11
N GLU A 225 3.28 10.53 24.13
CA GLU A 225 2.71 9.28 24.62
C GLU A 225 2.59 8.20 23.53
N LEU A 226 3.08 8.46 22.32
CA LEU A 226 2.92 7.59 21.16
C LEU A 226 3.35 6.16 21.45
N PHE A 227 4.57 5.94 21.91
CA PHE A 227 5.11 4.59 22.16
C PHE A 227 4.39 3.89 23.31
N ALA A 228 4.14 4.59 24.41
CA ALA A 228 3.44 4.03 25.56
C ALA A 228 2.04 3.54 25.19
N TYR A 229 1.34 4.27 24.31
CA TYR A 229 0.00 3.87 23.85
C TYR A 229 0.05 2.72 22.84
N LEU A 230 1.01 2.72 21.91
CA LEU A 230 1.23 1.62 20.99
C LEU A 230 1.58 0.33 21.72
N GLU A 231 2.44 0.40 22.76
CA GLU A 231 2.73 -0.74 23.62
C GLU A 231 1.48 -1.26 24.32
N ALA A 232 0.64 -0.38 24.86
CA ALA A 232 -0.61 -0.79 25.51
C ALA A 232 -1.53 -1.55 24.56
N VAL A 233 -1.73 -1.05 23.33
CA VAL A 233 -2.53 -1.76 22.30
C VAL A 233 -1.93 -3.12 21.99
N LEU A 234 -0.61 -3.20 21.76
CA LEU A 234 0.08 -4.43 21.41
C LEU A 234 0.12 -5.43 22.56
N ARG A 235 0.30 -5.00 23.81
CA ARG A 235 0.27 -5.87 25.01
C ARG A 235 -1.11 -6.47 25.23
N VAL A 236 -2.18 -5.67 25.13
CA VAL A 236 -3.56 -6.18 25.19
C VAL A 236 -3.79 -7.22 24.09
N TYR A 237 -3.37 -6.92 22.85
CA TYR A 237 -3.48 -7.86 21.75
C TYR A 237 -2.60 -9.11 21.93
N ASN A 238 -1.36 -8.97 22.40
CA ASN A 238 -0.44 -10.09 22.59
C ASN A 238 -0.93 -11.07 23.66
N ARG A 239 -1.56 -10.54 24.72
CA ARG A 239 -2.13 -11.30 25.84
C ARG A 239 -3.45 -11.98 25.48
N LEU A 240 -4.37 -11.28 24.81
CA LEU A 240 -5.75 -11.75 24.58
C LEU A 240 -6.00 -12.26 23.15
N GLY A 241 -5.08 -12.02 22.21
CA GLY A 241 -5.18 -12.49 20.85
C GLY A 241 -5.08 -14.02 20.76
N ARG A 242 -5.93 -14.63 19.94
CA ARG A 242 -5.95 -16.09 19.75
C ARG A 242 -4.68 -16.58 19.06
N ARG A 243 -4.11 -17.68 19.55
CA ARG A 243 -2.94 -18.37 18.96
C ARG A 243 -3.27 -19.79 18.47
N ASP A 244 -4.37 -20.34 18.94
CA ASP A 244 -4.88 -21.66 18.58
C ASP A 244 -5.46 -21.73 17.17
N ASN A 245 -5.94 -20.60 16.63
CA ASN A 245 -6.55 -20.52 15.31
C ASN A 245 -6.02 -19.33 14.52
N ILE A 246 -5.13 -19.59 13.57
CA ILE A 246 -4.47 -18.59 12.72
C ILE A 246 -5.45 -17.70 11.93
N HIS A 247 -6.65 -18.20 11.60
CA HIS A 247 -7.68 -17.45 10.88
C HIS A 247 -8.45 -16.46 11.76
N LYS A 248 -8.41 -16.68 13.09
CA LYS A 248 -9.05 -15.82 14.10
C LYS A 248 -8.06 -15.04 14.95
N ALA A 249 -6.77 -15.04 14.59
CA ALA A 249 -5.68 -14.49 15.39
C ALA A 249 -5.47 -12.95 15.25
N ARG A 250 -6.06 -12.29 14.24
CA ARG A 250 -5.88 -10.83 14.03
C ARG A 250 -6.60 -10.01 15.10
N ILE A 251 -6.03 -8.83 15.46
CA ILE A 251 -6.62 -7.91 16.44
C ILE A 251 -8.07 -7.51 16.11
N LYS A 252 -8.41 -7.35 14.84
CA LYS A 252 -9.78 -7.05 14.40
C LYS A 252 -10.82 -8.08 14.89
N ILE A 253 -10.43 -9.34 15.02
CA ILE A 253 -11.31 -10.40 15.55
C ILE A 253 -11.43 -10.27 17.07
N LEU A 254 -10.34 -9.92 17.76
CA LEU A 254 -10.39 -9.62 19.19
C LEU A 254 -11.32 -8.44 19.47
N VAL A 255 -11.18 -7.34 18.71
CA VAL A 255 -12.06 -6.17 18.82
C VAL A 255 -13.52 -6.53 18.56
N LYS A 256 -13.79 -7.33 17.51
CA LYS A 256 -15.15 -7.80 17.20
C LYS A 256 -15.73 -8.66 18.35
N THR A 257 -14.92 -9.48 18.98
CA THR A 257 -15.37 -10.39 20.06
C THR A 257 -15.64 -9.63 21.36
N LEU A 258 -14.78 -8.68 21.72
CA LEU A 258 -14.90 -7.91 22.97
C LEU A 258 -15.86 -6.71 22.87
N GLY A 259 -16.03 -6.18 21.67
CA GLY A 259 -16.59 -4.87 21.43
C GLY A 259 -15.56 -3.75 21.62
N ILE A 260 -15.77 -2.61 20.95
CA ILE A 260 -14.79 -1.51 20.93
C ILE A 260 -14.66 -0.83 22.32
N GLU A 261 -15.75 -0.71 23.07
CA GLU A 261 -15.72 -0.07 24.38
C GLU A 261 -14.86 -0.88 25.37
N ARG A 262 -15.06 -2.20 25.39
CA ARG A 262 -14.24 -3.07 26.23
C ARG A 262 -12.78 -3.08 25.81
N MET A 263 -12.53 -3.05 24.51
CA MET A 263 -11.15 -2.95 23.98
C MET A 263 -10.51 -1.63 24.41
N ARG A 264 -11.24 -0.52 24.33
CA ARG A 264 -10.78 0.81 24.78
C ARG A 264 -10.45 0.80 26.27
N GLU A 265 -11.34 0.28 27.13
CA GLU A 265 -11.09 0.16 28.58
C GLU A 265 -9.79 -0.59 28.88
N LEU A 266 -9.57 -1.74 28.23
CA LEU A 266 -8.38 -2.56 28.42
C LEU A 266 -7.11 -1.84 28.00
N ILE A 267 -7.15 -1.14 26.85
CA ILE A 267 -6.02 -0.34 26.35
C ILE A 267 -5.71 0.81 27.33
N GLU A 268 -6.73 1.55 27.76
CA GLU A 268 -6.57 2.67 28.68
C GLU A 268 -6.05 2.21 30.05
N GLN A 269 -6.50 1.05 30.54
CA GLN A 269 -5.98 0.45 31.77
C GLN A 269 -4.51 0.07 31.63
N GLU A 270 -4.15 -0.63 30.56
CA GLU A 270 -2.77 -1.04 30.29
C GLU A 270 -1.85 0.18 30.15
N TRP A 271 -2.29 1.20 29.39
CA TRP A 271 -1.54 2.43 29.21
C TRP A 271 -1.30 3.17 30.53
N ARG A 272 -2.34 3.34 31.39
CA ARG A 272 -2.20 4.01 32.67
C ARG A 272 -1.23 3.28 33.62
N SER A 273 -1.27 1.94 33.59
CA SER A 273 -0.40 1.10 34.43
C SER A 273 1.04 1.05 33.93
N GLY A 274 1.26 1.13 32.61
CA GLY A 274 2.57 0.97 32.00
C GLY A 274 3.28 2.26 31.63
N ARG A 275 2.58 3.39 31.52
CA ARG A 275 3.10 4.64 30.92
C ARG A 275 4.35 5.23 31.59
N GLU A 276 4.55 4.98 32.88
CA GLU A 276 5.73 5.46 33.61
C GLU A 276 6.99 4.65 33.25
N HIS A 277 6.83 3.44 32.78
CA HIS A 277 7.92 2.50 32.42
C HIS A 277 8.10 2.33 30.92
N SER A 278 7.15 2.82 30.14
CA SER A 278 7.21 2.76 28.67
C SER A 278 8.03 3.93 28.11
N PRO A 279 8.71 3.73 26.96
CA PRO A 279 9.47 4.81 26.35
C PRO A 279 8.53 5.94 25.93
N ARG A 280 8.95 7.16 26.23
CA ARG A 280 8.30 8.39 25.76
C ARG A 280 9.04 8.94 24.56
N LEU A 281 8.31 9.50 23.62
CA LEU A 281 8.93 10.22 22.52
C LEU A 281 9.43 11.58 23.03
N SER A 282 10.75 11.73 23.14
CA SER A 282 11.33 13.01 23.52
C SER A 282 11.37 14.00 22.34
N PRO A 283 11.30 15.31 22.62
CA PRO A 283 11.47 16.34 21.60
C PRO A 283 12.79 16.20 20.82
N GLU A 284 13.87 15.79 21.49
CA GLU A 284 15.20 15.62 20.91
C GLU A 284 15.23 14.43 19.94
N GLN A 285 14.58 13.31 20.31
CA GLN A 285 14.45 12.15 19.41
C GLN A 285 13.66 12.53 18.15
N LEU A 286 12.54 13.23 18.31
CA LEU A 286 11.72 13.69 17.20
C LEU A 286 12.48 14.68 16.32
N ALA A 287 13.18 15.65 16.90
CA ALA A 287 13.98 16.63 16.16
C ALA A 287 15.10 15.96 15.37
N ARG A 288 15.81 14.98 15.96
CA ARG A 288 16.86 14.22 15.29
C ARG A 288 16.33 13.50 14.05
N VAL A 289 15.17 12.86 14.15
CA VAL A 289 14.60 12.13 13.02
C VAL A 289 14.00 13.11 12.00
N ARG A 290 13.36 14.20 12.42
CA ARG A 290 12.84 15.25 11.51
C ARG A 290 13.92 15.84 10.62
N ALA A 291 15.15 16.01 11.12
CA ALA A 291 16.26 16.53 10.35
C ALA A 291 16.56 15.74 9.06
N HIS A 292 16.17 14.46 9.00
CA HIS A 292 16.28 13.64 7.80
C HIS A 292 15.17 13.89 6.75
N PHE A 293 14.11 14.62 7.14
CA PHE A 293 12.93 14.89 6.31
C PHE A 293 12.70 16.38 6.11
N GLU A 294 13.73 17.20 6.35
CA GLU A 294 13.65 18.62 6.03
C GLU A 294 13.30 18.82 4.56
N PRO A 295 12.47 19.83 4.25
CA PRO A 295 12.12 20.17 2.88
C PRO A 295 13.40 20.39 2.04
N PRO A 296 13.41 19.95 0.77
CA PRO A 296 14.52 20.26 -0.12
C PRO A 296 14.66 21.78 -0.34
N PRO A 297 15.79 22.26 -0.86
CA PRO A 297 16.01 23.68 -1.07
C PRO A 297 15.19 24.19 -2.27
N TYR A 298 13.89 24.41 -2.03
CA TYR A 298 12.99 24.95 -3.05
C TYR A 298 13.45 26.33 -3.53
N GLU A 299 13.42 26.51 -4.84
CA GLU A 299 13.59 27.81 -5.46
C GLU A 299 12.25 28.54 -5.54
N THR A 300 12.27 29.87 -5.40
CA THR A 300 11.11 30.69 -5.72
C THR A 300 10.83 30.62 -7.22
N ARG A 301 9.74 29.99 -7.59
CA ARG A 301 9.33 29.80 -8.98
C ARG A 301 8.00 30.50 -9.25
N PRO A 302 7.82 31.04 -10.48
CA PRO A 302 6.52 31.61 -10.84
C PRO A 302 5.46 30.49 -10.84
N ASP A 303 4.28 30.82 -10.33
CA ASP A 303 3.08 29.99 -10.50
C ASP A 303 2.56 30.22 -11.93
N ILE A 304 2.80 29.27 -12.80
CA ILE A 304 2.41 29.34 -14.21
C ILE A 304 1.27 28.38 -14.48
N ASP A 305 0.54 28.60 -15.56
CA ASP A 305 -0.34 27.60 -16.13
C ASP A 305 0.44 26.72 -17.13
N PRO A 306 0.88 25.52 -16.74
CA PRO A 306 1.67 24.65 -17.60
C PRO A 306 0.84 24.04 -18.75
N THR A 307 -0.48 24.24 -18.75
CA THR A 307 -1.41 23.69 -19.75
C THR A 307 -1.58 24.59 -20.96
N ARG A 308 -1.21 25.87 -20.84
CA ARG A 308 -1.44 26.89 -21.87
C ARG A 308 -0.78 26.52 -23.20
N GLY A 309 -1.60 26.39 -24.26
CA GLY A 309 -1.14 26.08 -25.63
C GLY A 309 -0.60 24.65 -25.81
N ARG A 310 -0.99 23.72 -24.93
CA ARG A 310 -0.59 22.32 -25.01
C ARG A 310 -1.67 21.45 -25.64
N GLU A 311 -1.23 20.32 -26.19
CA GLU A 311 -2.09 19.32 -26.82
C GLU A 311 -2.95 18.52 -25.81
N ALA A 312 -4.09 18.01 -26.28
CA ALA A 312 -5.08 17.29 -25.46
C ALA A 312 -4.49 16.11 -24.63
N PRO A 313 -3.55 15.28 -25.13
CA PRO A 313 -2.97 14.21 -24.33
C PRO A 313 -2.17 14.72 -23.13
N PHE A 314 -1.46 15.86 -23.25
CA PHE A 314 -0.79 16.49 -22.12
C PHE A 314 -1.79 17.05 -21.11
N LEU A 315 -2.87 17.70 -21.57
CA LEU A 315 -3.91 18.24 -20.72
C LEU A 315 -4.56 17.14 -19.87
N ALA A 316 -4.87 15.99 -20.49
CA ALA A 316 -5.38 14.84 -19.79
C ALA A 316 -4.38 14.32 -18.74
N TRP A 317 -3.12 14.11 -19.14
CA TRP A 317 -2.08 13.68 -18.20
C TRP A 317 -1.89 14.65 -17.04
N TYR A 318 -1.85 15.95 -17.30
CA TYR A 318 -1.75 16.97 -16.27
C TYR A 318 -2.90 16.87 -15.27
N ARG A 319 -4.13 16.71 -15.77
CA ARG A 319 -5.34 16.60 -14.94
C ARG A 319 -5.32 15.35 -14.06
N TYR A 320 -4.99 14.20 -14.63
CA TYR A 320 -5.10 12.92 -13.94
C TYR A 320 -3.84 12.54 -13.17
N ASN A 321 -2.65 12.81 -13.69
CA ASN A 321 -1.40 12.33 -13.11
C ASN A 321 -0.67 13.37 -12.27
N THR A 322 -1.21 14.58 -12.07
CA THR A 322 -0.55 15.55 -11.18
C THR A 322 -1.45 16.00 -10.05
N ARG A 323 -0.85 16.38 -8.94
CA ARG A 323 -1.57 16.94 -7.77
C ARG A 323 -0.92 18.25 -7.33
N ALA A 324 -1.74 19.12 -6.68
CA ALA A 324 -1.25 20.33 -6.09
C ALA A 324 -0.15 20.05 -5.05
N HIS A 325 0.81 20.93 -4.99
CA HIS A 325 1.91 20.92 -4.05
C HIS A 325 1.77 22.07 -3.05
N ARG A 326 2.21 21.89 -1.80
CA ARG A 326 2.15 22.95 -0.78
C ARG A 326 3.02 24.16 -1.09
N VAL A 327 4.08 23.98 -1.91
CA VAL A 327 4.97 25.05 -2.38
C VAL A 327 4.55 25.45 -3.78
N SER A 328 4.27 26.76 -3.98
CA SER A 328 3.92 27.32 -5.29
C SER A 328 5.04 27.09 -6.32
N GLY A 329 4.67 26.89 -7.58
CA GLY A 329 5.59 26.59 -8.68
C GLY A 329 6.02 25.12 -8.78
N TYR A 330 5.55 24.23 -7.88
CA TYR A 330 5.80 22.79 -7.91
C TYR A 330 4.50 21.98 -7.99
N ARG A 331 4.61 20.73 -8.41
CA ARG A 331 3.54 19.71 -8.39
C ARG A 331 4.07 18.34 -8.08
N ALA A 332 3.24 17.51 -7.41
CA ALA A 332 3.49 16.09 -7.29
C ALA A 332 2.99 15.37 -8.55
N VAL A 333 3.82 14.52 -9.14
CA VAL A 333 3.54 13.79 -10.39
C VAL A 333 3.46 12.30 -10.13
N PHE A 334 2.34 11.70 -10.49
CA PHE A 334 2.13 10.25 -10.45
C PHE A 334 2.63 9.62 -11.74
N VAL A 335 3.49 8.63 -11.58
CA VAL A 335 4.01 7.77 -12.64
C VAL A 335 3.17 6.51 -12.66
N SER A 336 2.31 6.36 -13.67
CA SER A 336 1.40 5.22 -13.78
C SER A 336 2.16 3.94 -14.15
N LEU A 337 2.03 2.90 -13.34
CA LEU A 337 2.52 1.55 -13.62
C LEU A 337 1.40 0.65 -14.18
N LYS A 338 0.47 1.25 -14.96
CA LYS A 338 -0.72 0.56 -15.50
C LYS A 338 -0.95 0.93 -16.96
N ALA A 339 0.13 0.90 -17.74
CA ALA A 339 0.02 1.02 -19.19
C ALA A 339 -0.80 -0.15 -19.76
N HIS A 340 -1.48 0.11 -20.88
CA HIS A 340 -2.28 -0.89 -21.58
C HIS A 340 -1.44 -2.14 -21.88
N GLY A 341 -1.99 -3.32 -21.59
CA GLY A 341 -1.35 -4.62 -21.81
C GLY A 341 -0.24 -4.97 -20.80
N ARG A 342 0.09 -4.07 -19.85
CA ARG A 342 1.05 -4.34 -18.79
C ARG A 342 0.34 -4.84 -17.50
N ASN A 343 1.04 -5.62 -16.70
CA ASN A 343 0.52 -6.03 -15.40
C ASN A 343 0.52 -4.84 -14.44
N PRO A 344 -0.57 -4.58 -13.72
CA PRO A 344 -0.63 -3.49 -12.75
C PRO A 344 0.45 -3.60 -11.67
N GLY A 345 1.18 -2.51 -11.45
CA GLY A 345 2.22 -2.41 -10.42
C GLY A 345 3.59 -2.98 -10.80
N ASP A 346 3.74 -3.57 -12.00
CA ASP A 346 5.03 -4.04 -12.47
C ASP A 346 5.86 -2.88 -13.07
N ILE A 347 7.16 -2.88 -12.75
CA ILE A 347 8.13 -1.93 -13.28
C ILE A 347 9.41 -2.66 -13.70
N THR A 348 9.91 -2.39 -14.91
CA THR A 348 11.14 -3.01 -15.42
C THR A 348 12.38 -2.34 -14.83
N ALA A 349 13.52 -3.05 -14.83
CA ALA A 349 14.80 -2.50 -14.40
C ALA A 349 15.18 -1.23 -15.17
N GLY A 350 14.98 -1.20 -16.49
CA GLY A 350 15.24 0.00 -17.29
C GLY A 350 14.34 1.18 -16.95
N GLN A 351 13.06 0.92 -16.65
CA GLN A 351 12.14 1.95 -16.18
C GLN A 351 12.54 2.48 -14.79
N MET A 352 12.99 1.60 -13.87
CA MET A 352 13.49 2.05 -12.55
C MET A 352 14.70 2.98 -12.69
N GLU A 353 15.67 2.64 -13.55
CA GLU A 353 16.85 3.47 -13.83
C GLU A 353 16.43 4.83 -14.40
N ALA A 354 15.56 4.83 -15.42
CA ALA A 354 15.09 6.05 -16.05
C ALA A 354 14.28 6.95 -15.09
N VAL A 355 13.43 6.35 -14.23
CA VAL A 355 12.71 7.10 -13.18
C VAL A 355 13.68 7.66 -12.15
N ALA A 356 14.77 6.95 -11.80
CA ALA A 356 15.81 7.46 -10.92
C ALA A 356 16.51 8.68 -11.54
N ASP A 357 16.84 8.63 -12.85
CA ASP A 357 17.45 9.76 -13.56
C ASP A 357 16.52 10.97 -13.58
N LEU A 358 15.23 10.76 -13.90
CA LEU A 358 14.23 11.82 -13.88
C LEU A 358 14.02 12.42 -12.48
N ALA A 359 14.05 11.59 -11.44
CA ALA A 359 13.91 12.05 -10.07
C ALA A 359 15.12 12.89 -9.61
N GLU A 360 16.36 12.51 -9.99
CA GLU A 360 17.54 13.32 -9.72
C GLU A 360 17.49 14.67 -10.41
N GLU A 361 17.07 14.67 -11.66
CA GLU A 361 17.02 15.88 -12.47
C GLU A 361 15.87 16.83 -12.05
N LEU A 362 14.70 16.28 -11.67
CA LEU A 362 13.44 17.05 -11.59
C LEU A 362 12.72 16.97 -10.23
N SER A 363 13.15 16.12 -9.27
CA SER A 363 12.43 15.90 -8.00
C SER A 363 13.38 15.61 -6.83
N PHE A 364 14.48 16.33 -6.74
CA PHE A 364 15.49 16.27 -5.67
C PHE A 364 15.97 14.85 -5.31
N GLY A 365 15.93 13.91 -6.26
CA GLY A 365 16.40 12.53 -6.08
C GLY A 365 15.51 11.66 -5.20
N GLU A 366 14.23 12.01 -5.01
CA GLU A 366 13.25 11.27 -4.23
C GLU A 366 12.18 10.63 -5.11
N VAL A 367 11.88 9.36 -4.86
CA VAL A 367 10.79 8.62 -5.50
C VAL A 367 9.93 7.98 -4.41
N ARG A 368 8.62 7.93 -4.61
CA ARG A 368 7.69 7.34 -3.65
C ARG A 368 6.87 6.22 -4.28
N THR A 369 6.61 5.17 -3.52
CA THR A 369 5.64 4.12 -3.88
C THR A 369 4.28 4.46 -3.26
N THR A 370 3.19 4.15 -3.97
CA THR A 370 1.83 4.41 -3.48
C THR A 370 1.12 3.15 -3.01
N HIS A 371 0.03 3.30 -2.28
CA HIS A 371 -0.88 2.20 -1.94
C HIS A 371 -1.59 1.63 -3.17
N ASP A 372 -1.67 2.41 -4.24
CA ASP A 372 -2.33 2.04 -5.49
C ASP A 372 -1.36 1.48 -6.54
N GLN A 373 -0.18 1.00 -6.11
CA GLN A 373 0.82 0.36 -6.98
C GLN A 373 1.34 1.28 -8.10
N ASN A 374 1.52 2.57 -7.81
CA ASN A 374 2.16 3.56 -8.69
C ASN A 374 3.40 4.16 -8.03
N LEU A 375 4.14 5.01 -8.76
CA LEU A 375 5.20 5.82 -8.19
C LEU A 375 4.80 7.31 -8.18
N VAL A 376 5.51 8.11 -7.38
CA VAL A 376 5.35 9.57 -7.32
C VAL A 376 6.72 10.23 -7.34
N LEU A 377 6.86 11.25 -8.19
CA LEU A 377 7.88 12.29 -8.12
C LEU A 377 7.21 13.49 -7.42
N ALA A 378 7.65 13.77 -6.20
CA ALA A 378 6.88 14.63 -5.30
C ALA A 378 7.04 16.12 -5.59
N ASP A 379 8.17 16.55 -6.14
CA ASP A 379 8.66 17.92 -6.10
C ASP A 379 9.01 18.44 -7.50
N VAL A 380 8.17 18.19 -8.50
CA VAL A 380 8.44 18.56 -9.90
C VAL A 380 8.08 20.03 -10.15
N PRO A 381 9.03 20.86 -10.67
CA PRO A 381 8.72 22.22 -11.07
C PRO A 381 7.66 22.27 -12.17
N GLN A 382 6.71 23.19 -12.08
CA GLN A 382 5.63 23.33 -13.08
C GLN A 382 6.18 23.60 -14.48
N THR A 383 7.32 24.28 -14.60
CA THR A 383 8.00 24.56 -15.87
C THR A 383 8.51 23.31 -16.58
N GLU A 384 8.79 22.24 -15.81
CA GLU A 384 9.37 20.99 -16.31
C GLU A 384 8.35 19.90 -16.62
N LEU A 385 7.07 20.12 -16.29
CA LEU A 385 6.02 19.08 -16.43
C LEU A 385 5.86 18.57 -17.85
N TYR A 386 5.95 19.44 -18.84
CA TYR A 386 5.81 19.04 -20.25
C TYR A 386 7.00 18.18 -20.72
N ARG A 387 8.21 18.55 -20.34
CA ARG A 387 9.43 17.80 -20.63
C ARG A 387 9.40 16.43 -19.94
N LEU A 388 8.99 16.39 -18.66
CA LEU A 388 8.83 15.14 -17.91
C LEU A 388 7.80 14.23 -18.58
N TRP A 389 6.65 14.77 -18.99
CA TRP A 389 5.62 14.01 -19.67
C TRP A 389 6.12 13.36 -20.96
N LEU A 390 6.88 14.07 -21.80
CA LEU A 390 7.48 13.52 -23.02
C LEU A 390 8.40 12.33 -22.71
N ARG A 391 9.26 12.45 -21.69
CA ARG A 391 10.16 11.38 -21.27
C ARG A 391 9.42 10.18 -20.69
N LEU A 392 8.38 10.41 -19.88
CA LEU A 392 7.54 9.33 -19.34
C LEU A 392 6.74 8.60 -20.44
N ARG A 393 6.34 9.28 -21.52
CA ARG A 393 5.69 8.65 -22.67
C ARG A 393 6.61 7.66 -23.38
N GLU A 394 7.86 8.03 -23.62
CA GLU A 394 8.88 7.14 -24.22
C GLU A 394 9.09 5.86 -23.39
N LEU A 395 8.84 5.93 -22.08
CA LEU A 395 8.98 4.83 -21.13
C LEU A 395 7.69 4.03 -20.90
N GLU A 396 6.59 4.38 -21.56
CA GLU A 396 5.25 3.83 -21.31
C GLU A 396 4.76 4.05 -19.84
N LEU A 397 5.14 5.17 -19.24
CA LEU A 397 4.85 5.53 -17.84
C LEU A 397 3.94 6.76 -17.69
N ALA A 398 3.46 7.32 -18.82
CA ALA A 398 2.64 8.53 -18.86
C ALA A 398 1.14 8.25 -19.14
N THR A 399 0.65 7.04 -18.88
CA THR A 399 -0.78 6.77 -19.07
C THR A 399 -1.60 7.67 -18.18
N ALA A 400 -2.52 8.45 -18.77
CA ALA A 400 -3.32 9.45 -18.08
C ALA A 400 -4.56 8.81 -17.41
N ASN A 401 -4.34 7.87 -16.52
CA ASN A 401 -5.41 7.04 -15.94
C ASN A 401 -5.46 7.04 -14.40
N ILE A 402 -4.66 7.83 -13.71
CA ILE A 402 -4.63 7.85 -12.24
C ILE A 402 -6.02 8.18 -11.66
N GLY A 403 -6.54 7.28 -10.84
CA GLY A 403 -7.86 7.37 -10.22
C GLY A 403 -9.03 6.93 -11.11
N THR A 404 -8.78 6.56 -12.37
CA THR A 404 -9.82 5.99 -13.26
C THR A 404 -9.96 4.47 -13.05
N LEU A 405 -10.95 3.86 -13.70
CA LEU A 405 -11.20 2.41 -13.62
C LEU A 405 -9.97 1.56 -14.01
N THR A 406 -9.14 2.02 -14.96
CA THR A 406 -7.94 1.31 -15.39
C THR A 406 -6.70 1.58 -14.51
N ASP A 407 -6.77 2.51 -13.55
CA ASP A 407 -5.80 2.62 -12.44
C ASP A 407 -6.03 1.50 -11.40
N MET A 408 -6.35 0.33 -11.88
CA MET A 408 -6.74 -0.80 -11.05
C MET A 408 -5.59 -1.34 -10.21
N ILE A 409 -5.92 -1.81 -9.00
CA ILE A 409 -5.02 -2.59 -8.16
C ILE A 409 -5.24 -4.08 -8.45
N ALA A 410 -4.16 -4.81 -8.69
CA ALA A 410 -4.18 -6.26 -8.78
C ALA A 410 -3.04 -6.89 -7.96
N CYS A 411 -3.36 -7.88 -7.13
CA CYS A 411 -2.29 -8.72 -6.59
C CYS A 411 -1.91 -9.78 -7.66
N PRO A 412 -0.71 -10.38 -7.61
CA PRO A 412 -0.30 -11.33 -8.65
C PRO A 412 -1.19 -12.58 -8.81
N GLY A 413 -2.02 -12.93 -7.83
CA GLY A 413 -2.91 -14.09 -7.90
C GLY A 413 -2.18 -15.42 -8.11
N LEU A 414 -2.84 -16.36 -8.81
CA LEU A 414 -2.30 -17.70 -9.12
C LEU A 414 -1.07 -17.67 -10.03
N ASP A 415 -0.81 -16.55 -10.72
CA ASP A 415 0.38 -16.43 -11.57
C ASP A 415 1.66 -16.64 -10.75
N PHE A 416 1.69 -16.24 -9.47
CA PHE A 416 2.86 -16.38 -8.59
C PHE A 416 2.53 -16.95 -7.20
N CYS A 417 1.37 -16.64 -6.63
CA CYS A 417 1.06 -16.91 -5.23
C CYS A 417 0.48 -18.30 -4.99
N SER A 418 1.11 -19.09 -4.10
CA SER A 418 0.63 -20.41 -3.70
C SER A 418 -0.67 -20.40 -2.86
N LEU A 419 -1.06 -19.24 -2.34
CA LEU A 419 -2.27 -19.07 -1.53
C LEU A 419 -3.47 -18.55 -2.33
N ALA A 420 -3.29 -18.25 -3.60
CA ALA A 420 -4.35 -17.72 -4.44
C ALA A 420 -5.32 -18.81 -4.91
N ASN A 421 -6.58 -18.44 -5.14
CA ASN A 421 -7.63 -19.28 -5.67
C ASN A 421 -7.85 -19.02 -7.18
N ALA A 422 -7.47 -17.82 -7.65
CA ALA A 422 -7.64 -17.42 -9.04
C ALA A 422 -6.51 -16.47 -9.50
N GLY A 423 -6.25 -16.45 -10.80
CA GLY A 423 -5.37 -15.49 -11.46
C GLY A 423 -6.00 -14.09 -11.47
N THR A 424 -5.17 -13.08 -11.53
CA THR A 424 -5.64 -11.69 -11.58
C THR A 424 -5.05 -10.91 -12.74
N LEU A 425 -3.85 -11.28 -13.18
CA LEU A 425 -3.15 -10.54 -14.23
C LEU A 425 -3.81 -10.69 -15.61
N SER A 426 -4.32 -11.88 -15.94
CA SER A 426 -5.08 -12.11 -17.16
C SER A 426 -6.42 -11.36 -17.16
N VAL A 427 -7.11 -11.31 -16.00
CA VAL A 427 -8.34 -10.55 -15.83
C VAL A 427 -8.05 -9.05 -15.94
N ALA A 428 -6.97 -8.56 -15.33
CA ALA A 428 -6.57 -7.15 -15.44
C ALA A 428 -6.35 -6.74 -16.90
N ARG A 429 -5.63 -7.55 -17.68
CA ARG A 429 -5.42 -7.30 -19.12
C ARG A 429 -6.72 -7.32 -19.92
N ALA A 430 -7.65 -8.25 -19.61
CA ALA A 430 -8.96 -8.29 -20.29
C ALA A 430 -9.81 -7.04 -19.99
N ILE A 431 -9.73 -6.52 -18.74
CA ILE A 431 -10.39 -5.27 -18.36
C ILE A 431 -9.74 -4.08 -19.08
N GLN A 432 -8.39 -3.99 -19.10
CA GLN A 432 -7.68 -2.94 -19.84
C GLN A 432 -8.07 -2.93 -21.32
N ALA A 433 -8.16 -4.10 -21.96
CA ALA A 433 -8.56 -4.21 -23.35
C ALA A 433 -10.03 -3.83 -23.62
N ARG A 434 -10.91 -3.98 -22.63
CA ARG A 434 -12.33 -3.59 -22.75
C ARG A 434 -12.56 -2.11 -22.53
N PHE A 435 -11.72 -1.48 -21.68
CA PHE A 435 -11.79 -0.08 -21.29
C PHE A 435 -10.52 0.66 -21.74
N ASP A 436 -10.19 0.57 -23.05
CA ASP A 436 -9.00 1.16 -23.65
C ASP A 436 -9.20 2.62 -24.11
N ASP A 437 -10.44 3.07 -24.21
CA ASP A 437 -10.79 4.45 -24.56
C ASP A 437 -10.66 5.37 -23.34
N LEU A 438 -9.64 6.22 -23.35
CA LEU A 438 -9.39 7.17 -22.27
C LEU A 438 -10.48 8.24 -22.16
N ASP A 439 -11.05 8.72 -23.27
CA ASP A 439 -12.11 9.73 -23.23
C ASP A 439 -13.37 9.16 -22.56
N TYR A 440 -13.65 7.89 -22.80
CA TYR A 440 -14.72 7.19 -22.08
C TYR A 440 -14.42 7.07 -20.58
N LEU A 441 -13.20 6.73 -20.20
CA LEU A 441 -12.79 6.68 -18.79
C LEU A 441 -12.89 8.05 -18.11
N TYR A 442 -12.61 9.14 -18.82
CA TYR A 442 -12.74 10.50 -18.30
C TYR A 442 -14.20 10.92 -18.11
N ASP A 443 -15.09 10.48 -18.97
CA ASP A 443 -16.55 10.68 -18.80
C ASP A 443 -17.08 9.93 -17.57
N LEU A 444 -16.58 8.71 -17.32
CA LEU A 444 -16.94 7.94 -16.13
C LEU A 444 -16.44 8.57 -14.81
N GLY A 445 -15.35 9.34 -14.87
CA GLY A 445 -14.73 9.92 -13.69
C GLY A 445 -14.01 8.90 -12.79
N PRO A 446 -13.81 9.22 -11.50
CA PRO A 446 -13.03 8.38 -10.60
C PRO A 446 -13.76 7.08 -10.22
N ILE A 447 -13.14 5.93 -10.53
CA ILE A 447 -13.60 4.60 -10.14
C ILE A 447 -12.42 3.78 -9.63
N GLU A 448 -12.42 3.43 -8.34
CA GLU A 448 -11.40 2.57 -7.74
C GLU A 448 -11.74 1.08 -7.96
N LEU A 449 -11.07 0.44 -8.89
CA LEU A 449 -11.15 -1.00 -9.12
C LEU A 449 -10.03 -1.73 -8.40
N LYS A 450 -10.37 -2.65 -7.50
CA LYS A 450 -9.40 -3.37 -6.67
C LYS A 450 -9.63 -4.88 -6.74
N MET A 451 -8.58 -5.65 -7.10
CA MET A 451 -8.70 -7.08 -7.37
C MET A 451 -7.74 -7.91 -6.53
N SER A 452 -8.24 -9.00 -5.96
CA SER A 452 -7.44 -9.98 -5.21
C SER A 452 -7.73 -11.40 -5.68
N GLY A 453 -6.68 -12.20 -5.89
CA GLY A 453 -6.79 -13.60 -6.30
C GLY A 453 -7.23 -14.56 -5.18
N CYS A 454 -7.44 -14.07 -3.95
CA CYS A 454 -7.98 -14.84 -2.83
C CYS A 454 -8.46 -13.95 -1.67
N MET A 455 -9.12 -14.59 -0.69
CA MET A 455 -9.64 -13.95 0.52
C MET A 455 -8.60 -13.27 1.44
N ASN A 456 -7.29 -13.36 1.15
CA ASN A 456 -6.28 -12.61 1.90
C ASN A 456 -6.32 -11.11 1.59
N ALA A 457 -7.03 -10.70 0.54
CA ALA A 457 -7.30 -9.32 0.15
C ALA A 457 -6.02 -8.48 -0.02
N CYS A 458 -5.00 -9.04 -0.66
CA CYS A 458 -3.74 -8.34 -0.92
C CYS A 458 -3.92 -7.14 -1.87
N GLY A 459 -4.88 -7.22 -2.80
CA GLY A 459 -5.30 -6.13 -3.68
C GLY A 459 -6.38 -5.21 -3.09
N HIS A 460 -6.71 -5.34 -1.79
CA HIS A 460 -7.64 -4.47 -1.07
C HIS A 460 -9.08 -4.42 -1.62
N HIS A 461 -9.56 -5.47 -2.31
CA HIS A 461 -10.85 -5.50 -3.01
C HIS A 461 -12.05 -5.09 -2.14
N HIS A 462 -12.03 -5.33 -0.83
CA HIS A 462 -13.12 -4.95 0.07
C HIS A 462 -13.36 -3.44 0.19
N ILE A 463 -12.36 -2.62 -0.14
CA ILE A 463 -12.42 -1.15 -0.06
C ILE A 463 -12.23 -0.50 -1.43
N GLY A 464 -12.48 -1.22 -2.52
CA GLY A 464 -12.60 -0.64 -3.86
C GLY A 464 -14.05 -0.22 -4.13
N HIS A 465 -14.25 0.83 -4.91
CA HIS A 465 -15.59 1.19 -5.42
C HIS A 465 -16.20 -0.03 -6.12
N ILE A 466 -15.36 -0.74 -6.88
CA ILE A 466 -15.62 -2.08 -7.41
C ILE A 466 -14.52 -2.99 -6.88
N GLY A 467 -14.92 -4.04 -6.18
CA GLY A 467 -14.01 -5.07 -5.66
C GLY A 467 -14.18 -6.38 -6.41
N ILE A 468 -13.07 -7.04 -6.78
CA ILE A 468 -13.08 -8.36 -7.42
C ILE A 468 -12.29 -9.33 -6.56
N LEU A 469 -12.93 -10.42 -6.17
CA LEU A 469 -12.33 -11.50 -5.38
C LEU A 469 -12.29 -12.80 -6.20
N GLY A 470 -11.09 -13.30 -6.45
CA GLY A 470 -10.91 -14.65 -6.99
C GLY A 470 -11.31 -15.74 -5.99
N VAL A 471 -12.16 -16.66 -6.43
CA VAL A 471 -12.65 -17.81 -5.67
C VAL A 471 -12.47 -19.08 -6.50
N ASP A 472 -12.32 -20.21 -5.83
CA ASP A 472 -12.31 -21.54 -6.46
C ASP A 472 -13.73 -22.11 -6.42
N LYS A 473 -14.20 -22.64 -7.55
CA LYS A 473 -15.40 -23.47 -7.63
C LYS A 473 -15.07 -24.75 -8.39
N HIS A 474 -14.93 -25.81 -7.65
CA HIS A 474 -14.66 -27.15 -8.22
C HIS A 474 -13.37 -27.22 -9.08
N GLY A 475 -12.34 -26.45 -8.70
CA GLY A 475 -11.07 -26.38 -9.43
C GLY A 475 -11.06 -25.37 -10.57
N GLU A 476 -12.13 -24.60 -10.77
CA GLU A 476 -12.23 -23.53 -11.75
C GLU A 476 -12.11 -22.15 -11.11
N GLU A 477 -11.56 -21.19 -11.88
CA GLU A 477 -11.38 -19.81 -11.46
C GLU A 477 -12.67 -18.99 -11.66
N TRP A 478 -13.25 -18.56 -10.57
CA TRP A 478 -14.44 -17.72 -10.54
C TRP A 478 -14.15 -16.42 -9.79
N TYR A 479 -14.97 -15.39 -10.02
CA TYR A 479 -14.76 -14.06 -9.45
C TYR A 479 -16.04 -13.51 -8.83
N GLN A 480 -15.97 -13.17 -7.54
CA GLN A 480 -17.05 -12.50 -6.82
C GLN A 480 -16.85 -11.00 -6.90
N ILE A 481 -17.91 -10.26 -7.20
CA ILE A 481 -17.88 -8.81 -7.35
C ILE A 481 -18.59 -8.14 -6.16
N THR A 482 -17.99 -7.07 -5.68
CA THR A 482 -18.55 -6.21 -4.62
C THR A 482 -18.59 -4.77 -5.11
N LEU A 483 -19.57 -3.99 -4.65
CA LEU A 483 -19.71 -2.56 -4.94
C LEU A 483 -19.81 -1.75 -3.65
N GLY A 484 -19.49 -0.47 -3.72
CA GLY A 484 -19.72 0.49 -2.65
C GLY A 484 -18.62 0.56 -1.59
N GLY A 485 -17.50 -0.18 -1.76
CA GLY A 485 -16.33 -0.04 -0.88
C GLY A 485 -15.63 1.29 -1.11
N ALA A 486 -14.93 1.80 -0.08
CA ALA A 486 -14.06 2.96 -0.15
C ALA A 486 -12.97 2.87 0.91
N GLY A 487 -11.73 3.21 0.54
CA GLY A 487 -10.59 3.15 1.46
C GLY A 487 -10.34 4.45 2.20
N SER A 488 -10.72 5.58 1.61
CA SER A 488 -10.50 6.94 2.10
C SER A 488 -11.82 7.71 2.26
N GLY A 489 -11.77 8.89 2.87
CA GLY A 489 -12.95 9.72 3.10
C GLY A 489 -13.96 9.03 4.01
N ARG A 490 -15.14 8.75 3.49
CA ARG A 490 -16.15 7.91 4.16
C ARG A 490 -15.83 6.45 3.87
N ALA A 491 -14.88 5.89 4.63
CA ALA A 491 -14.46 4.49 4.46
C ALA A 491 -15.64 3.52 4.62
N ALA A 492 -15.74 2.55 3.71
CA ALA A 492 -16.80 1.56 3.66
C ALA A 492 -16.29 0.22 3.11
N LEU A 493 -16.93 -0.86 3.50
CA LEU A 493 -16.72 -2.18 2.90
C LEU A 493 -17.73 -2.39 1.78
N GLY A 494 -17.27 -2.93 0.64
CA GLY A 494 -18.13 -3.26 -0.48
C GLY A 494 -19.08 -4.42 -0.16
N GLU A 495 -20.29 -4.37 -0.75
CA GLU A 495 -21.31 -5.41 -0.66
C GLU A 495 -21.28 -6.31 -1.89
N VAL A 496 -21.49 -7.62 -1.69
CA VAL A 496 -21.55 -8.61 -2.76
C VAL A 496 -22.81 -8.42 -3.59
N ILE A 497 -22.66 -8.26 -4.92
CA ILE A 497 -23.79 -8.02 -5.80
C ILE A 497 -24.54 -9.30 -6.23
N GLY A 498 -23.95 -10.47 -6.06
CA GLY A 498 -24.59 -11.75 -6.44
C GLY A 498 -23.61 -12.91 -6.58
N PRO A 499 -23.99 -13.98 -7.29
CA PRO A 499 -23.11 -15.11 -7.55
C PRO A 499 -21.80 -14.72 -8.22
N SER A 500 -20.73 -15.50 -8.01
CA SER A 500 -19.48 -15.28 -8.73
C SER A 500 -19.62 -15.62 -10.21
N VAL A 501 -18.88 -14.94 -11.06
CA VAL A 501 -18.86 -15.12 -12.51
C VAL A 501 -17.57 -15.83 -12.96
N PRO A 502 -17.57 -16.60 -14.05
CA PRO A 502 -16.36 -17.19 -14.60
C PRO A 502 -15.41 -16.12 -15.16
N GLN A 503 -14.13 -16.43 -15.25
CA GLN A 503 -13.07 -15.52 -15.70
C GLN A 503 -13.41 -14.77 -17.00
N ALA A 504 -13.90 -15.49 -18.00
CA ALA A 504 -14.22 -14.92 -19.31
C ALA A 504 -15.33 -13.87 -19.29
N GLN A 505 -16.17 -13.84 -18.26
CA GLN A 505 -17.30 -12.92 -18.12
C GLN A 505 -16.97 -11.68 -17.30
N VAL A 506 -15.83 -11.61 -16.60
CA VAL A 506 -15.53 -10.52 -15.65
C VAL A 506 -15.56 -9.15 -16.34
N ALA A 507 -14.86 -8.98 -17.47
CA ALA A 507 -14.82 -7.69 -18.17
C ALA A 507 -16.21 -7.25 -18.67
N ALA A 508 -17.01 -8.18 -19.24
CA ALA A 508 -18.37 -7.90 -19.67
C ALA A 508 -19.33 -7.61 -18.48
N THR A 509 -19.07 -8.21 -17.33
CA THR A 509 -19.84 -7.91 -16.12
C THR A 509 -19.55 -6.50 -15.60
N LEU A 510 -18.27 -6.06 -15.66
CA LEU A 510 -17.90 -4.69 -15.29
C LEU A 510 -18.55 -3.67 -16.24
N GLU A 511 -18.62 -3.97 -17.55
CA GLU A 511 -19.30 -3.10 -18.50
C GLU A 511 -20.78 -2.91 -18.13
N ARG A 512 -21.49 -3.98 -17.84
CA ARG A 512 -22.90 -3.90 -17.36
C ARG A 512 -23.06 -3.07 -16.07
N ILE A 513 -22.08 -3.16 -15.15
CA ILE A 513 -22.06 -2.31 -13.94
C ILE A 513 -21.88 -0.83 -14.31
N VAL A 514 -20.97 -0.54 -15.23
CA VAL A 514 -20.71 0.83 -15.70
C VAL A 514 -21.90 1.39 -16.50
N GLU A 515 -22.62 0.56 -17.26
CA GLU A 515 -23.86 0.95 -17.95
C GLU A 515 -24.93 1.41 -16.96
N VAL A 516 -25.18 0.66 -15.86
CA VAL A 516 -26.11 1.10 -14.82
C VAL A 516 -25.71 2.46 -14.24
N TYR A 517 -24.42 2.64 -13.95
CA TYR A 517 -23.92 3.92 -13.45
C TYR A 517 -24.20 5.06 -14.44
N ARG A 518 -23.95 4.87 -15.73
CA ARG A 518 -24.20 5.88 -16.76
C ARG A 518 -25.69 6.21 -16.92
N ASP A 519 -26.55 5.18 -16.83
CA ASP A 519 -28.01 5.32 -16.96
C ASP A 519 -28.62 6.05 -15.74
N GLU A 520 -28.06 5.82 -14.54
CA GLU A 520 -28.65 6.22 -13.26
C GLU A 520 -27.97 7.42 -12.58
N ARG A 521 -26.75 7.80 -13.01
CA ARG A 521 -26.01 8.92 -12.38
C ARG A 521 -26.73 10.24 -12.59
N ALA A 522 -26.80 11.07 -11.54
CA ALA A 522 -27.16 12.46 -11.64
C ALA A 522 -26.01 13.27 -12.30
N ASP A 523 -26.32 14.50 -12.75
CA ASP A 523 -25.32 15.37 -13.36
C ASP A 523 -24.17 15.67 -12.37
N GLY A 524 -22.93 15.38 -12.79
CA GLY A 524 -21.72 15.54 -11.98
C GLY A 524 -21.55 14.51 -10.85
N GLU A 525 -22.43 13.52 -10.73
CA GLU A 525 -22.33 12.49 -9.69
C GLU A 525 -21.25 11.45 -10.00
N TYR A 526 -20.44 11.10 -9.01
CA TYR A 526 -19.43 10.04 -9.16
C TYR A 526 -19.97 8.65 -8.88
N PHE A 527 -19.33 7.63 -9.42
CA PHE A 527 -19.71 6.23 -9.29
C PHE A 527 -20.06 5.80 -7.84
N ILE A 528 -19.19 6.13 -6.90
CA ILE A 528 -19.40 5.74 -5.49
C ILE A 528 -20.61 6.40 -4.87
N ASP A 529 -20.93 7.62 -5.26
CA ASP A 529 -22.08 8.36 -4.75
C ASP A 529 -23.38 7.85 -5.38
N THR A 530 -23.35 7.50 -6.67
CA THR A 530 -24.46 6.82 -7.34
C THR A 530 -24.78 5.48 -6.66
N VAL A 531 -23.75 4.63 -6.43
CA VAL A 531 -23.94 3.36 -5.72
C VAL A 531 -24.54 3.56 -4.32
N ARG A 532 -24.10 4.58 -3.59
CA ARG A 532 -24.62 4.89 -2.25
C ARG A 532 -26.07 5.39 -2.28
N ARG A 533 -26.46 6.09 -3.34
CA ARG A 533 -27.80 6.65 -3.50
C ARG A 533 -28.81 5.59 -3.93
N ILE A 534 -28.49 4.78 -4.96
CA ILE A 534 -29.45 3.82 -5.52
C ILE A 534 -29.35 2.41 -4.92
N GLY A 535 -28.27 2.12 -4.16
CA GLY A 535 -27.98 0.79 -3.62
C GLY A 535 -27.44 -0.17 -4.68
N ILE A 536 -27.30 -1.45 -4.33
CA ILE A 536 -26.71 -2.48 -5.20
C ILE A 536 -27.74 -3.20 -6.09
N GLU A 537 -29.03 -3.13 -5.79
CA GLU A 537 -30.06 -3.93 -6.49
C GLU A 537 -30.15 -3.63 -8.00
N PRO A 538 -30.15 -2.36 -8.49
CA PRO A 538 -30.15 -2.09 -9.92
C PRO A 538 -28.96 -2.71 -10.67
N PHE A 539 -27.78 -2.71 -10.03
CA PHE A 539 -26.59 -3.34 -10.60
C PHE A 539 -26.72 -4.86 -10.66
N LYS A 540 -27.25 -5.47 -9.61
CA LYS A 540 -27.51 -6.91 -9.53
C LYS A 540 -28.52 -7.35 -10.60
N GLU A 541 -29.64 -6.64 -10.75
CA GLU A 541 -30.63 -6.91 -11.76
C GLU A 541 -30.03 -6.87 -13.18
N ARG A 542 -29.28 -5.82 -13.53
CA ARG A 542 -28.64 -5.69 -14.84
C ARG A 542 -27.60 -6.78 -15.10
N VAL A 543 -26.77 -7.11 -14.08
CA VAL A 543 -25.71 -8.12 -14.21
C VAL A 543 -26.25 -9.53 -14.41
N TYR A 544 -27.34 -9.89 -13.70
CA TYR A 544 -27.88 -11.25 -13.66
C TYR A 544 -29.25 -11.40 -14.36
N ALA A 545 -29.69 -10.42 -15.17
CA ALA A 545 -30.98 -10.45 -15.86
C ALA A 545 -31.20 -11.70 -16.72
N THR A 546 -30.16 -12.24 -17.34
CA THR A 546 -30.22 -13.46 -18.16
C THR A 546 -30.39 -14.73 -17.32
N ASP A 547 -29.87 -14.76 -16.10
CA ASP A 547 -29.97 -15.92 -15.20
C ASP A 547 -31.34 -15.95 -14.51
N LEU A 548 -31.94 -14.78 -14.25
CA LEU A 548 -33.29 -14.66 -13.68
C LEU A 548 -34.40 -15.05 -14.67
N ALA A 549 -34.17 -14.91 -15.98
CA ALA A 549 -35.10 -15.34 -17.01
C ALA A 549 -35.04 -16.84 -17.31
N ALA A 550 -33.99 -17.53 -16.83
CA ALA A 550 -33.76 -18.97 -17.05
C ALA A 550 -34.13 -19.82 -15.81
N ALA A 551 -34.47 -19.19 -14.66
CA ALA A 551 -34.89 -19.84 -13.42
C ALA A 551 -36.41 -19.71 -13.19
#